data_ea7dee383d98247af5f486e3480841e2
#
_entry.id   ea7dee383d98247af5f486e3480841e2
#
_cell.length_a   1.000
_cell.length_b   1.000
_cell.length_c   1.000
_cell.angle_alpha   90.00
_cell.angle_beta   90.00
_cell.angle_gamma   90.00
#
_symmetry.space_group_name_H-M   'P 1'
#
loop_
_entity.id
_entity.type
_entity.pdbx_description
1 polymer ?
#
loop_
_entity_poly.entity_id
_entity_poly.type
_entity_poly.pdbx_seq_one_letter_code
_entity_poly.pdbx_strand_id
1 'polypeptide(L)'
;MVAIRVREQEETIASGRNQFALIMFTRPGCEFCESQQSILEFFINKYGWPVRTVDMDEYPNMAAKFDVTMTPTIIMVDKNSGKSMPISIGVISMSDLALKLYRSIRYMRGEITPQQWFMHDFEKGKSNDPLKYTEIQ
;
A
#
# COMPACT_ATOMS: atom_id res chain seq x y z
N MET A 1 -2.94 -9.83 -22.34
CA MET A 1 -3.61 -9.92 -21.03
C MET A 1 -2.80 -9.27 -19.92
N VAL A 2 -1.55 -9.70 -19.72
CA VAL A 2 -0.69 -9.11 -18.70
C VAL A 2 -0.43 -7.63 -18.96
N ALA A 3 -0.16 -7.26 -20.20
CA ALA A 3 0.08 -5.87 -20.58
C ALA A 3 -1.14 -4.98 -20.31
N ILE A 4 -2.35 -5.50 -20.53
CA ILE A 4 -3.59 -4.78 -20.26
C ILE A 4 -3.76 -4.56 -18.76
N ARG A 5 -3.45 -5.57 -17.95
CA ARG A 5 -3.54 -5.45 -16.50
C ARG A 5 -2.57 -4.42 -15.94
N VAL A 6 -1.34 -4.40 -16.43
CA VAL A 6 -0.35 -3.42 -16.01
C VAL A 6 -0.81 -2.01 -16.33
N ARG A 7 -1.33 -1.80 -17.56
CA ARG A 7 -1.86 -0.50 -17.95
C ARG A 7 -3.02 -0.07 -17.06
N GLU A 8 -3.93 -1.01 -16.78
CA GLU A 8 -5.08 -0.74 -15.92
C GLU A 8 -4.64 -0.34 -14.51
N GLN A 9 -3.66 -1.05 -13.95
CA GLN A 9 -3.09 -0.70 -12.66
C GLN A 9 -2.50 0.71 -12.68
N GLU A 10 -1.70 1.00 -13.70
CA GLU A 10 -1.04 2.30 -13.81
C GLU A 10 -2.05 3.43 -13.95
N GLU A 11 -3.07 3.23 -14.76
CA GLU A 11 -4.13 4.24 -14.94
C GLU A 11 -4.91 4.47 -13.65
N THR A 12 -5.24 3.40 -12.94
CA THR A 12 -5.98 3.50 -11.69
C THR A 12 -5.17 4.24 -10.62
N ILE A 13 -3.90 3.88 -10.47
CA ILE A 13 -3.03 4.53 -9.50
C ILE A 13 -2.84 6.01 -9.86
N ALA A 14 -2.55 6.30 -11.12
CA ALA A 14 -2.38 7.67 -11.59
C ALA A 14 -3.63 8.51 -11.33
N SER A 15 -4.81 7.91 -11.52
CA SER A 15 -6.08 8.60 -11.29
C SER A 15 -6.30 8.96 -9.82
N GLY A 16 -5.61 8.29 -8.91
CA GLY A 16 -5.77 8.50 -7.48
C GLY A 16 -4.96 9.64 -6.89
N ARG A 17 -4.05 10.24 -7.66
CA ARG A 17 -3.10 11.24 -7.11
C ARG A 17 -3.75 12.45 -6.45
N ASN A 18 -4.95 12.83 -6.88
CA ASN A 18 -5.66 13.97 -6.30
C ASN A 18 -6.64 13.56 -5.19
N GLN A 19 -6.91 12.27 -5.05
CA GLN A 19 -7.83 11.75 -4.06
C GLN A 19 -7.12 11.15 -2.85
N PHE A 20 -5.99 10.49 -3.07
CA PHE A 20 -5.30 9.74 -2.04
C PHE A 20 -3.93 10.32 -1.72
N ALA A 21 -3.41 9.92 -0.58
CA ALA A 21 -2.04 10.21 -0.16
C ALA A 21 -1.50 8.98 0.58
N LEU A 22 -0.18 8.85 0.63
CA LEU A 22 0.47 7.83 1.43
C LEU A 22 1.17 8.48 2.61
N ILE A 23 1.16 7.78 3.73
CA ILE A 23 1.96 8.12 4.90
C ILE A 23 2.89 6.95 5.15
N MET A 24 4.19 7.23 5.22
CA MET A 24 5.17 6.23 5.62
C MET A 24 5.65 6.56 7.02
N PHE A 25 5.42 5.63 7.95
CA PHE A 25 5.94 5.76 9.30
C PHE A 25 7.34 5.19 9.36
N THR A 26 8.23 5.93 9.99
CA THR A 26 9.66 5.61 10.09
C THR A 26 10.16 5.84 11.52
N ARG A 27 11.39 5.43 11.78
CA ARG A 27 12.13 5.66 13.03
C ARG A 27 13.58 5.93 12.71
N PRO A 28 14.29 6.66 13.57
CA PRO A 28 15.74 6.78 13.43
C PRO A 28 16.40 5.40 13.50
N GLY A 29 17.41 5.16 12.66
CA GLY A 29 18.16 3.91 12.66
C GLY A 29 17.46 2.73 11.99
N CYS A 30 16.37 2.96 11.31
CA CYS A 30 15.62 1.91 10.62
C CYS A 30 16.18 1.71 9.20
N GLU A 31 16.97 0.67 9.00
CA GLU A 31 17.58 0.37 7.69
C GLU A 31 16.51 0.06 6.63
N PHE A 32 15.49 -0.69 7.01
CA PHE A 32 14.41 -1.04 6.09
C PHE A 32 13.59 0.19 5.68
N CYS A 33 13.55 1.22 6.55
CA CYS A 33 12.89 2.47 6.20
C CYS A 33 13.64 3.20 5.09
N GLU A 34 14.96 3.14 5.08
CA GLU A 34 15.76 3.74 4.02
C GLU A 34 15.50 3.07 2.68
N SER A 35 15.43 1.74 2.67
CA SER A 35 15.11 0.98 1.46
C SER A 35 13.72 1.33 0.95
N GLN A 36 12.75 1.42 1.87
CA GLN A 36 11.38 1.77 1.50
C GLN A 36 11.30 3.20 0.98
N GLN A 37 12.08 4.10 1.53
CA GLN A 37 12.12 5.50 1.09
C GLN A 37 12.51 5.59 -0.39
N SER A 38 13.52 4.84 -0.80
CA SER A 38 13.96 4.82 -2.20
C SER A 38 12.87 4.32 -3.14
N ILE A 39 12.14 3.30 -2.72
CA ILE A 39 11.01 2.77 -3.50
C ILE A 39 9.90 3.81 -3.61
N LEU A 40 9.60 4.52 -2.52
CA LEU A 40 8.56 5.55 -2.54
C LEU A 40 8.98 6.77 -3.38
N GLU A 41 10.25 7.10 -3.42
CA GLU A 41 10.74 8.16 -4.31
C GLU A 41 10.50 7.80 -5.77
N PHE A 42 10.74 6.54 -6.14
CA PHE A 42 10.42 6.06 -7.48
C PHE A 42 8.92 6.16 -7.75
N PHE A 43 8.11 5.78 -6.78
CA PHE A 43 6.65 5.85 -6.86
C PHE A 43 6.17 7.29 -7.06
N ILE A 44 6.71 8.23 -6.30
CA ILE A 44 6.37 9.65 -6.40
C ILE A 44 6.71 10.17 -7.80
N ASN A 45 7.89 9.82 -8.31
CA ASN A 45 8.31 10.27 -9.63
C ASN A 45 7.42 9.72 -10.73
N LYS A 46 6.95 8.47 -10.55
CA LYS A 46 6.12 7.82 -11.57
C LYS A 46 4.68 8.29 -11.53
N TYR A 47 4.08 8.45 -10.36
CA TYR A 47 2.63 8.67 -10.23
C TYR A 47 2.24 10.04 -9.70
N GLY A 48 3.17 10.77 -9.11
CA GLY A 48 2.90 12.13 -8.62
C GLY A 48 2.01 12.20 -7.39
N TRP A 49 1.95 11.14 -6.60
CA TRP A 49 1.14 11.12 -5.38
C TRP A 49 1.81 11.90 -4.26
N PRO A 50 1.01 12.57 -3.41
CA PRO A 50 1.54 13.10 -2.15
C PRO A 50 1.94 11.93 -1.24
N VAL A 51 3.17 11.99 -0.72
CA VAL A 51 3.67 11.00 0.24
C VAL A 51 4.32 11.77 1.38
N ARG A 52 3.87 11.49 2.60
CA ARG A 52 4.41 12.11 3.80
C ARG A 52 5.14 11.06 4.62
N THR A 53 6.37 11.38 5.04
CA THR A 53 7.13 10.54 5.94
C THR A 53 6.96 11.08 7.36
N VAL A 54 6.64 10.21 8.30
CA VAL A 54 6.36 10.56 9.69
C VAL A 54 7.24 9.71 10.60
N ASP A 55 8.04 10.35 11.43
CA ASP A 55 8.83 9.68 12.47
C ASP A 55 7.88 9.36 13.63
N MET A 56 7.66 8.07 13.89
CA MET A 56 6.70 7.67 14.91
C MET A 56 7.17 7.95 16.33
N ASP A 57 8.46 8.13 16.54
CA ASP A 57 8.97 8.53 17.85
C ASP A 57 8.73 10.02 18.12
N GLU A 58 8.77 10.83 17.06
CA GLU A 58 8.48 12.26 17.15
C GLU A 58 6.97 12.53 17.22
N TYR A 59 6.16 11.69 16.54
CA TYR A 59 4.71 11.85 16.48
C TYR A 59 3.99 10.59 16.95
N PRO A 60 4.13 10.22 18.23
CA PRO A 60 3.54 8.97 18.73
C PRO A 60 2.03 8.94 18.69
N ASN A 61 1.37 10.09 18.81
CA ASN A 61 -0.10 10.15 18.74
C ASN A 61 -0.59 9.83 17.33
N MET A 62 0.15 10.23 16.33
CA MET A 62 -0.19 9.93 14.94
C MET A 62 -0.03 8.43 14.66
N ALA A 63 1.04 7.84 15.14
CA ALA A 63 1.25 6.40 15.03
C ALA A 63 0.13 5.63 15.73
N ALA A 64 -0.28 6.07 16.92
CA ALA A 64 -1.38 5.44 17.64
C ALA A 64 -2.71 5.55 16.89
N LYS A 65 -2.96 6.70 16.27
CA LYS A 65 -4.17 6.92 15.49
C LYS A 65 -4.33 5.89 14.36
N PHE A 66 -3.25 5.51 13.73
CA PHE A 66 -3.26 4.54 12.63
C PHE A 66 -2.87 3.13 13.06
N ASP A 67 -2.76 2.87 14.36
CA ASP A 67 -2.38 1.58 14.93
C ASP A 67 -1.01 1.09 14.42
N VAL A 68 -0.08 2.01 14.23
CA VAL A 68 1.26 1.68 13.75
C VAL A 68 2.15 1.29 14.93
N THR A 69 2.74 0.10 14.87
CA THR A 69 3.59 -0.43 15.93
C THR A 69 5.00 -0.77 15.45
N MET A 70 5.22 -0.82 14.14
CA MET A 70 6.54 -1.14 13.59
C MET A 70 6.81 -0.32 12.34
N THR A 71 8.08 -0.23 11.97
CA THR A 71 8.52 0.55 10.81
C THR A 71 9.32 -0.30 9.83
N PRO A 72 9.24 -0.02 8.53
CA PRO A 72 8.34 0.97 7.92
C PRO A 72 6.91 0.45 7.84
N THR A 73 5.95 1.35 7.94
CA THR A 73 4.52 1.04 7.70
C THR A 73 3.98 2.10 6.75
N ILE A 74 3.24 1.65 5.74
CA ILE A 74 2.63 2.55 4.75
C ILE A 74 1.12 2.51 4.91
N ILE A 75 0.51 3.68 5.04
CA ILE A 75 -0.94 3.87 5.16
C ILE A 75 -1.41 4.69 3.97
N MET A 76 -2.53 4.28 3.35
CA MET A 76 -3.19 5.08 2.33
C MET A 76 -4.35 5.83 2.96
N VAL A 77 -4.44 7.12 2.68
CA VAL A 77 -5.50 7.99 3.19
C VAL A 77 -6.30 8.55 2.02
N ASP A 78 -7.63 8.49 2.14
CA ASP A 78 -8.53 9.18 1.22
C ASP A 78 -8.72 10.60 1.74
N LYS A 79 -8.21 11.59 1.00
CA LYS A 79 -8.23 12.99 1.43
C LYS A 79 -9.65 13.55 1.48
N ASN A 80 -10.57 12.98 0.73
CA ASN A 80 -11.95 13.47 0.67
C ASN A 80 -12.77 13.01 1.87
N SER A 81 -12.63 11.75 2.26
CA SER A 81 -13.42 11.16 3.35
C SER A 81 -12.68 11.11 4.68
N GLY A 82 -11.35 11.19 4.65
CA GLY A 82 -10.52 10.97 5.84
C GLY A 82 -10.36 9.51 6.20
N LYS A 83 -10.96 8.59 5.43
CA LYS A 83 -10.79 7.17 5.66
C LYS A 83 -9.38 6.74 5.25
N SER A 84 -8.91 5.70 5.91
CA SER A 84 -7.56 5.18 5.65
C SER A 84 -7.54 3.68 5.70
N MET A 85 -6.49 3.09 5.13
CA MET A 85 -6.25 1.66 5.27
C MET A 85 -4.75 1.38 5.18
N PRO A 86 -4.29 0.35 5.91
CA PRO A 86 -2.88 -0.03 5.84
C PRO A 86 -2.58 -0.67 4.49
N ILE A 87 -1.44 -0.30 3.93
CA ILE A 87 -0.96 -0.86 2.67
C ILE A 87 0.11 -1.91 2.93
N SER A 88 1.06 -1.61 3.79
CA SER A 88 2.09 -2.58 4.14
C SER A 88 2.66 -2.34 5.53
N ILE A 89 3.07 -3.43 6.16
CA ILE A 89 3.82 -3.44 7.40
C ILE A 89 5.13 -4.15 7.06
N GLY A 90 6.26 -3.41 7.16
CA GLY A 90 7.53 -3.88 6.63
C GLY A 90 7.73 -3.40 5.19
N VAL A 91 8.86 -3.78 4.60
CA VAL A 91 9.24 -3.35 3.25
C VAL A 91 8.35 -4.01 2.21
N ILE A 92 7.89 -3.21 1.25
CA ILE A 92 7.12 -3.69 0.10
C ILE A 92 7.84 -3.26 -1.18
N SER A 93 7.94 -4.17 -2.15
CA SER A 93 8.53 -3.88 -3.44
C SER A 93 7.64 -2.94 -4.26
N MET A 94 8.20 -2.33 -5.30
CA MET A 94 7.41 -1.44 -6.16
C MET A 94 6.25 -2.18 -6.83
N SER A 95 6.49 -3.39 -7.34
CA SER A 95 5.44 -4.16 -8.00
C SER A 95 4.32 -4.57 -7.05
N ASP A 96 4.67 -4.99 -5.84
CA ASP A 96 3.67 -5.34 -4.82
C ASP A 96 2.92 -4.12 -4.33
N LEU A 97 3.61 -3.00 -4.17
CA LEU A 97 2.98 -1.73 -3.81
C LEU A 97 1.93 -1.33 -4.85
N ALA A 98 2.28 -1.39 -6.13
CA ALA A 98 1.36 -1.05 -7.20
C ALA A 98 0.13 -1.95 -7.19
N LEU A 99 0.33 -3.25 -7.01
CA LEU A 99 -0.79 -4.20 -6.97
C LEU A 99 -1.69 -3.93 -5.77
N LYS A 100 -1.10 -3.72 -4.59
CA LYS A 100 -1.88 -3.46 -3.38
C LYS A 100 -2.64 -2.14 -3.47
N LEU A 101 -2.01 -1.10 -4.02
CA LEU A 101 -2.68 0.19 -4.20
C LEU A 101 -3.82 0.09 -5.19
N TYR A 102 -3.62 -0.61 -6.29
CA TYR A 102 -4.67 -0.84 -7.28
C TYR A 102 -5.93 -1.43 -6.61
N ARG A 103 -5.75 -2.49 -5.82
CA ARG A 103 -6.86 -3.15 -5.13
C ARG A 103 -7.48 -2.25 -4.07
N SER A 104 -6.64 -1.56 -3.31
CA SER A 104 -7.10 -0.71 -2.22
C SER A 104 -7.89 0.49 -2.73
N ILE A 105 -7.45 1.10 -3.82
CA ILE A 105 -8.17 2.20 -4.47
C ILE A 105 -9.56 1.74 -4.90
N ARG A 106 -9.63 0.61 -5.57
CA ARG A 106 -10.90 0.07 -6.05
C ARG A 106 -11.83 -0.29 -4.91
N TYR A 107 -11.28 -0.86 -3.84
CA TYR A 107 -12.06 -1.15 -2.64
C TYR A 107 -12.62 0.14 -2.02
N MET A 108 -11.78 1.15 -1.84
CA MET A 108 -12.22 2.42 -1.24
C MET A 108 -13.19 3.20 -2.13
N ARG A 109 -13.16 2.98 -3.42
CA ARG A 109 -14.13 3.56 -4.36
C ARG A 109 -15.41 2.74 -4.47
N GLY A 110 -15.50 1.60 -3.78
CA GLY A 110 -16.68 0.73 -3.82
C GLY A 110 -16.78 -0.11 -5.08
N GLU A 111 -15.70 -0.26 -5.84
CA GLU A 111 -15.68 -1.01 -7.10
C GLU A 111 -15.51 -2.51 -6.89
N ILE A 112 -14.94 -2.91 -5.75
CA ILE A 112 -14.81 -4.31 -5.36
C ILE A 112 -15.30 -4.49 -3.93
N THR A 113 -15.71 -5.73 -3.61
CA THR A 113 -16.18 -6.06 -2.27
C THR A 113 -15.01 -6.33 -1.33
N PRO A 114 -15.23 -6.30 0.00
CA PRO A 114 -14.21 -6.72 0.96
C PRO A 114 -13.71 -8.14 0.69
N GLN A 115 -14.59 -9.05 0.27
CA GLN A 115 -14.20 -10.41 -0.07
C GLN A 115 -13.26 -10.44 -1.27
N GLN A 116 -13.55 -9.67 -2.29
CA GLN A 116 -12.70 -9.60 -3.48
C GLN A 116 -11.31 -9.05 -3.15
N TRP A 117 -11.24 -8.03 -2.31
CA TRP A 117 -9.96 -7.49 -1.85
C TRP A 117 -9.18 -8.52 -1.06
N PHE A 118 -9.85 -9.17 -0.11
CA PHE A 118 -9.26 -10.19 0.75
C PHE A 118 -8.78 -11.41 -0.05
N MET A 119 -9.62 -11.91 -0.96
CA MET A 119 -9.30 -13.08 -1.76
C MET A 119 -8.08 -12.84 -2.65
N HIS A 120 -7.95 -11.63 -3.19
CA HIS A 120 -6.79 -11.29 -3.99
C HIS A 120 -5.49 -11.36 -3.18
N ASP A 121 -5.51 -10.79 -2.00
CA ASP A 121 -4.36 -10.80 -1.09
C ASP A 121 -4.00 -12.23 -0.68
N PHE A 122 -5.02 -13.03 -0.46
CA PHE A 122 -4.90 -14.44 -0.12
C PHE A 122 -4.32 -15.26 -1.28
N GLU A 123 -4.80 -15.02 -2.49
CA GLU A 123 -4.30 -15.71 -3.68
C GLU A 123 -2.84 -15.38 -3.95
N LYS A 124 -2.42 -14.18 -3.67
CA LYS A 124 -1.03 -13.80 -3.77
C LYS A 124 -0.16 -14.65 -2.83
N GLY A 125 -0.64 -14.88 -1.61
CA GLY A 125 0.03 -15.78 -0.67
C GLY A 125 0.08 -17.20 -1.19
N LYS A 126 -0.99 -17.67 -1.80
CA LYS A 126 -1.08 -19.01 -2.39
C LYS A 126 -0.07 -19.21 -3.51
N SER A 127 0.13 -18.20 -4.34
CA SER A 127 1.06 -18.31 -5.47
C SER A 127 2.50 -18.53 -5.01
N ASN A 128 2.82 -18.20 -3.77
CA ASN A 128 4.13 -18.40 -3.18
C ASN A 128 4.24 -19.70 -2.36
N ASP A 129 3.11 -20.37 -2.15
CA ASP A 129 3.09 -21.61 -1.35
C ASP A 129 2.09 -22.59 -1.97
N PRO A 130 2.58 -23.55 -2.79
CA PRO A 130 1.72 -24.52 -3.44
C PRO A 130 0.91 -25.38 -2.46
N LEU A 131 1.44 -25.68 -1.30
CA LEU A 131 0.73 -26.47 -0.30
C LEU A 131 -0.46 -25.72 0.25
N LYS A 132 -0.27 -24.44 0.51
CA LYS A 132 -1.33 -23.58 1.01
C LYS A 132 -2.44 -23.44 -0.02
N TYR A 133 -2.07 -23.35 -1.29
CA TYR A 133 -3.02 -23.29 -2.39
C TYR A 133 -3.88 -24.56 -2.40
N THR A 134 -3.25 -25.72 -2.24
CA THR A 134 -3.94 -27.02 -2.25
C THR A 134 -4.93 -27.14 -1.09
N GLU A 135 -4.55 -26.69 0.08
CA GLU A 135 -5.39 -26.76 1.28
C GLU A 135 -6.68 -25.96 1.14
N ILE A 136 -6.65 -24.91 0.37
CA ILE A 136 -7.78 -24.01 0.24
C ILE A 136 -8.80 -24.52 -0.74
N GLN A 137 -8.39 -25.34 -1.66
CA GLN A 137 -9.30 -25.96 -2.62
C GLN A 137 -10.08 -27.08 -1.97
#